data_e5010a6c43ad39aefe893d8b27d6a4cb
#
_entry.id   e5010a6c43ad39aefe893d8b27d6a4cb
#
_cell.length_a   1.000
_cell.length_b   1.000
_cell.length_c   1.000
_cell.angle_alpha   90.00
_cell.angle_beta   90.00
_cell.angle_gamma   90.00
#
_symmetry.space_group_name_H-M   'P 1'
#
loop_
_entity.id
_entity.type
_entity.pdbx_description
1 polymer ?
#
loop_
_entity_poly.entity_id
_entity_poly.type
_entity_poly.pdbx_seq_one_letter_code
_entity_poly.pdbx_strand_id
1 'polypeptide(L)'
;RSSAASEVYKRQKYQFDSKDVFRILCSVGGLDIAGLCGVCIGGAVYGVPVVLDGVISAVAALVAERLVPGVKDFLIASHKSREPAAALILQELGVHPVIDGSLALGEGTGAVLMFGLLDTVHAVYGNRTTFSDIRVEAYKRFTDV
;
A
#
# COMPACT_ATOMS: atom_id res chain seq x y z
N ARG A 1 6.66 -30.19 -2.46
CA ARG A 1 5.52 -30.56 -3.31
C ARG A 1 4.40 -29.61 -3.06
N SER A 2 4.30 -28.90 -3.92
CA SER A 2 3.51 -28.09 -4.80
C SER A 2 2.45 -27.27 -4.06
N SER A 3 2.82 -26.04 -3.71
CA SER A 3 1.89 -24.95 -3.34
C SER A 3 0.78 -24.78 -4.39
N ALA A 4 1.10 -24.88 -5.68
CA ALA A 4 0.15 -24.73 -6.77
C ALA A 4 -0.99 -25.77 -6.75
N ALA A 5 -0.69 -27.06 -6.49
CA ALA A 5 -1.75 -28.08 -6.39
C ALA A 5 -2.65 -27.86 -5.16
N SER A 6 -2.08 -27.37 -4.05
CA SER A 6 -2.83 -26.99 -2.86
C SER A 6 -3.75 -25.80 -3.13
N GLU A 7 -3.29 -24.81 -3.89
CA GLU A 7 -4.08 -23.63 -4.25
C GLU A 7 -5.22 -23.98 -5.21
N VAL A 8 -4.96 -24.80 -6.23
CA VAL A 8 -6.02 -25.29 -7.15
C VAL A 8 -7.08 -26.05 -6.38
N TYR A 9 -6.66 -26.94 -5.47
CA TYR A 9 -7.59 -27.68 -4.61
C TYR A 9 -8.44 -26.75 -3.74
N LYS A 10 -7.84 -25.74 -3.12
CA LYS A 10 -8.56 -24.76 -2.30
C LYS A 10 -9.58 -23.98 -3.12
N ARG A 11 -9.21 -23.51 -4.31
CA ARG A 11 -10.13 -22.82 -5.22
C ARG A 11 -11.32 -23.68 -5.60
N GLN A 12 -11.07 -24.95 -5.98
CA GLN A 12 -12.12 -25.90 -6.33
C GLN A 12 -13.03 -26.27 -5.15
N LYS A 13 -12.44 -26.45 -3.97
CA LYS A 13 -13.17 -26.81 -2.76
C LYS A 13 -14.10 -25.72 -2.27
N TYR A 14 -13.66 -24.47 -2.31
CA TYR A 14 -14.39 -23.37 -1.65
C TYR A 14 -15.29 -22.60 -2.60
N GLN A 15 -15.14 -22.73 -3.93
CA GLN A 15 -15.94 -22.02 -4.96
C GLN A 15 -16.20 -20.55 -4.57
N PHE A 16 -15.14 -19.80 -4.29
CA PHE A 16 -15.26 -18.44 -3.80
C PHE A 16 -15.97 -17.51 -4.78
N ASP A 17 -16.97 -16.80 -4.32
CA ASP A 17 -17.35 -15.54 -4.95
C ASP A 17 -16.24 -14.52 -4.66
N SER A 18 -15.68 -13.94 -5.70
CA SER A 18 -14.62 -12.92 -5.59
C SER A 18 -15.07 -11.65 -4.84
N LYS A 19 -16.37 -11.48 -4.68
CA LYS A 19 -16.97 -10.37 -3.93
C LYS A 19 -17.06 -10.64 -2.44
N ASP A 20 -17.05 -11.90 -2.01
CA ASP A 20 -17.09 -12.27 -0.58
C ASP A 20 -15.69 -12.27 0.02
N VAL A 21 -15.13 -11.08 0.14
CA VAL A 21 -13.75 -10.87 0.60
C VAL A 21 -13.54 -11.38 2.03
N PHE A 22 -14.54 -11.22 2.91
CA PHE A 22 -14.45 -11.70 4.28
C PHE A 22 -14.34 -13.23 4.34
N ARG A 23 -15.16 -13.92 3.57
CA ARG A 23 -15.10 -15.38 3.47
C ARG A 23 -13.77 -15.86 2.89
N ILE A 24 -13.23 -15.16 1.88
CA ILE A 24 -11.92 -15.47 1.31
C ILE A 24 -10.85 -15.34 2.39
N LEU A 25 -10.82 -14.23 3.13
CA LEU A 25 -9.87 -14.00 4.21
C LEU A 25 -9.96 -15.10 5.27
N CYS A 26 -11.16 -15.44 5.74
CA CYS A 26 -11.37 -16.47 6.75
C CYS A 26 -11.00 -17.89 6.29
N SER A 27 -11.09 -18.18 5.00
CA SER A 27 -10.93 -19.54 4.48
C SER A 27 -9.50 -19.84 4.00
N VAL A 28 -8.82 -18.86 3.42
CA VAL A 28 -7.49 -19.02 2.80
C VAL A 28 -6.48 -17.96 3.22
N GLY A 29 -6.90 -16.92 3.91
CA GLY A 29 -6.01 -15.91 4.48
C GLY A 29 -5.26 -16.46 5.69
N GLY A 30 -4.04 -15.96 5.89
CA GLY A 30 -3.27 -16.20 7.12
C GLY A 30 -3.65 -15.20 8.22
N LEU A 31 -3.31 -15.53 9.47
CA LEU A 31 -3.52 -14.63 10.61
C LEU A 31 -2.68 -13.35 10.48
N ASP A 32 -1.54 -13.42 9.81
CA ASP A 32 -0.67 -12.31 9.45
C ASP A 32 -1.38 -11.31 8.52
N ILE A 33 -1.99 -11.80 7.43
CA ILE A 33 -2.77 -10.97 6.50
C ILE A 33 -3.99 -10.38 7.21
N ALA A 34 -4.68 -11.16 8.03
CA ALA A 34 -5.83 -10.67 8.79
C ALA A 34 -5.44 -9.57 9.79
N GLY A 35 -4.33 -9.76 10.51
CA GLY A 35 -3.78 -8.76 11.43
C GLY A 35 -3.39 -7.46 10.72
N LEU A 36 -2.65 -7.55 9.62
CA LEU A 36 -2.25 -6.39 8.82
C LEU A 36 -3.45 -5.68 8.17
N CYS A 37 -4.47 -6.44 7.76
CA CYS A 37 -5.74 -5.86 7.30
C CYS A 37 -6.38 -5.00 8.39
N GLY A 38 -6.42 -5.49 9.63
CA GLY A 38 -6.87 -4.72 10.78
C GLY A 38 -6.05 -3.45 11.04
N VAL A 39 -4.73 -3.52 10.85
CA VAL A 39 -3.84 -2.34 10.95
C VAL A 39 -4.20 -1.29 9.89
N CYS A 40 -4.41 -1.70 8.64
CA CYS A 40 -4.80 -0.77 7.56
C CYS A 40 -6.15 -0.09 7.86
N ILE A 41 -7.15 -0.86 8.30
CA ILE A 41 -8.47 -0.33 8.69
C ILE A 41 -8.33 0.62 9.88
N GLY A 42 -7.56 0.23 10.91
CA GLY A 42 -7.29 1.06 12.08
C GLY A 42 -6.61 2.37 11.71
N GLY A 43 -5.63 2.33 10.82
CA GLY A 43 -4.97 3.52 10.28
C GLY A 43 -5.98 4.50 9.68
N ALA A 44 -6.88 4.02 8.83
CA ALA A 44 -7.92 4.85 8.23
C ALA A 44 -8.92 5.42 9.26
N VAL A 45 -9.34 4.60 10.23
CA VAL A 45 -10.28 5.02 11.28
C VAL A 45 -9.69 6.12 12.17
N TYR A 46 -8.40 6.05 12.47
CA TYR A 46 -7.72 7.03 13.33
C TYR A 46 -6.98 8.13 12.57
N GLY A 47 -7.06 8.15 11.23
CA GLY A 47 -6.37 9.16 10.41
C GLY A 47 -4.85 9.01 10.44
N VAL A 48 -4.34 7.80 10.64
CA VAL A 48 -2.91 7.50 10.69
C VAL A 48 -2.49 6.80 9.40
N PRO A 49 -1.60 7.41 8.60
CA PRO A 49 -1.09 6.77 7.39
C PRO A 49 -0.35 5.47 7.68
N VAL A 50 -0.57 4.46 6.86
CA VAL A 50 0.09 3.15 6.94
C VAL A 50 1.02 2.98 5.75
N VAL A 51 2.30 2.74 6.02
CA VAL A 51 3.32 2.50 4.99
C VAL A 51 3.36 1.01 4.68
N LEU A 52 3.07 0.67 3.42
CA LEU A 52 3.14 -0.69 2.92
C LEU A 52 4.59 -1.04 2.55
N ASP A 53 5.05 -2.23 2.93
CA ASP A 53 6.39 -2.72 2.56
C ASP A 53 6.34 -3.52 1.24
N GLY A 54 6.05 -4.80 1.31
CA GLY A 54 6.07 -5.72 0.17
C GLY A 54 4.69 -6.30 -0.16
N VAL A 55 4.70 -7.43 -0.87
CA VAL A 55 3.49 -8.09 -1.39
C VAL A 55 2.51 -8.47 -0.29
N ILE A 56 2.97 -8.93 0.87
CA ILE A 56 2.10 -9.38 1.97
C ILE A 56 1.29 -8.20 2.53
N SER A 57 1.95 -7.08 2.81
CA SER A 57 1.27 -5.86 3.26
C SER A 57 0.33 -5.30 2.18
N ALA A 58 0.70 -5.38 0.90
CA ALA A 58 -0.15 -4.96 -0.20
C ALA A 58 -1.41 -5.83 -0.34
N VAL A 59 -1.30 -7.17 -0.17
CA VAL A 59 -2.47 -8.07 -0.13
C VAL A 59 -3.39 -7.70 1.02
N ALA A 60 -2.84 -7.49 2.21
CA ALA A 60 -3.63 -7.11 3.38
C ALA A 60 -4.35 -5.77 3.18
N ALA A 61 -3.67 -4.81 2.58
CA ALA A 61 -4.22 -3.51 2.21
C ALA A 61 -5.36 -3.62 1.19
N LEU A 62 -5.21 -4.47 0.16
CA LEU A 62 -6.28 -4.73 -0.81
C LEU A 62 -7.50 -5.37 -0.16
N VAL A 63 -7.30 -6.31 0.75
CA VAL A 63 -8.38 -6.92 1.54
C VAL A 63 -9.07 -5.85 2.39
N ALA A 64 -8.30 -4.99 3.06
CA ALA A 64 -8.82 -3.90 3.88
C ALA A 64 -9.68 -2.93 3.07
N GLU A 65 -9.21 -2.48 1.91
CA GLU A 65 -9.94 -1.58 1.01
C GLU A 65 -11.25 -2.21 0.50
N ARG A 66 -11.23 -3.51 0.19
CA ARG A 66 -12.43 -4.22 -0.26
C ARG A 66 -13.44 -4.48 0.85
N LEU A 67 -12.99 -4.58 2.10
CA LEU A 67 -13.87 -4.69 3.28
C LEU A 67 -14.42 -3.33 3.71
N VAL A 68 -13.58 -2.30 3.66
CA VAL A 68 -13.89 -0.94 4.09
C VAL A 68 -13.38 0.04 3.02
N PRO A 69 -14.22 0.41 2.04
CA PRO A 69 -13.84 1.35 1.01
C PRO A 69 -13.37 2.70 1.56
N GLY A 70 -12.28 3.23 1.02
CA GLY A 70 -11.63 4.46 1.47
C GLY A 70 -10.39 4.25 2.34
N VAL A 71 -10.08 3.03 2.74
CA VAL A 71 -8.83 2.71 3.46
C VAL A 71 -7.60 3.09 2.65
N LYS A 72 -7.66 2.95 1.33
CA LYS A 72 -6.54 3.26 0.43
C LYS A 72 -6.03 4.69 0.52
N ASP A 73 -6.87 5.64 0.92
CA ASP A 73 -6.50 7.05 1.03
C ASP A 73 -5.53 7.31 2.20
N PHE A 74 -5.37 6.32 3.07
CA PHE A 74 -4.43 6.31 4.19
C PHE A 74 -3.24 5.37 3.97
N LEU A 75 -3.04 4.87 2.74
CA LEU A 75 -1.96 3.94 2.43
C LEU A 75 -0.85 4.63 1.62
N ILE A 76 0.39 4.35 1.99
CA ILE A 76 1.58 4.80 1.27
C ILE A 76 2.35 3.56 0.81
N ALA A 77 2.38 3.31 -0.50
CA ALA A 77 3.19 2.23 -1.05
C ALA A 77 4.67 2.65 -1.06
N SER A 78 5.51 1.98 -0.28
CA SER A 78 6.92 2.36 -0.13
C SER A 78 7.72 2.14 -1.40
N HIS A 79 7.74 0.92 -1.91
CA HIS A 79 8.59 0.56 -3.02
C HIS A 79 7.92 -0.39 -4.01
N LYS A 80 8.46 -0.41 -5.23
CA LYS A 80 8.12 -1.39 -6.25
C LYS A 80 8.83 -2.70 -5.94
N SER A 81 8.06 -3.68 -5.46
CA SER A 81 8.57 -5.02 -5.22
C SER A 81 8.93 -5.73 -6.53
N ARG A 82 9.92 -6.62 -6.49
CA ARG A 82 10.24 -7.51 -7.62
C ARG A 82 9.22 -8.63 -7.82
N GLU A 83 8.32 -8.83 -6.88
CA GLU A 83 7.25 -9.82 -6.99
C GLU A 83 6.17 -9.36 -7.97
N PRO A 84 5.89 -10.13 -9.05
CA PRO A 84 4.93 -9.71 -10.08
C PRO A 84 3.53 -9.43 -9.52
N ALA A 85 3.10 -10.19 -8.50
CA ALA A 85 1.81 -10.01 -7.86
C ALA A 85 1.66 -8.65 -7.18
N ALA A 86 2.74 -8.09 -6.63
CA ALA A 86 2.71 -6.80 -5.95
C ALA A 86 2.29 -5.67 -6.89
N ALA A 87 2.81 -5.65 -8.12
CA ALA A 87 2.44 -4.63 -9.10
C ALA A 87 0.94 -4.66 -9.45
N LEU A 88 0.38 -5.85 -9.63
CA LEU A 88 -1.05 -6.02 -9.91
C LEU A 88 -1.92 -5.57 -8.73
N ILE A 89 -1.50 -5.88 -7.50
CA ILE A 89 -2.22 -5.50 -6.29
C ILE A 89 -2.21 -3.98 -6.11
N LEU A 90 -1.05 -3.33 -6.27
CA LEU A 90 -0.95 -1.88 -6.13
C LEU A 90 -1.74 -1.15 -7.23
N GLN A 91 -1.76 -1.69 -8.45
CA GLN A 91 -2.60 -1.19 -9.54
C GLN A 91 -4.09 -1.28 -9.19
N GLU A 92 -4.53 -2.42 -8.66
CA GLU A 92 -5.92 -2.63 -8.22
C GLU A 92 -6.33 -1.69 -7.07
N LEU A 93 -5.40 -1.43 -6.13
CA LEU A 93 -5.59 -0.44 -5.07
C LEU A 93 -5.61 1.00 -5.59
N GLY A 94 -5.03 1.26 -6.75
CA GLY A 94 -4.84 2.62 -7.28
C GLY A 94 -3.78 3.42 -6.54
N VAL A 95 -2.82 2.76 -5.89
CA VAL A 95 -1.69 3.40 -5.21
C VAL A 95 -0.38 3.15 -5.97
N HIS A 96 0.51 4.14 -5.96
CA HIS A 96 1.77 4.07 -6.69
C HIS A 96 2.94 3.98 -5.71
N PRO A 97 3.90 3.06 -5.94
CA PRO A 97 5.10 2.97 -5.11
C PRO A 97 6.01 4.19 -5.35
N VAL A 98 6.57 4.71 -4.27
CA VAL A 98 7.43 5.91 -4.30
C VAL A 98 8.86 5.57 -4.74
N ILE A 99 9.38 4.40 -4.32
CA ILE A 99 10.76 3.98 -4.56
C ILE A 99 10.79 2.88 -5.63
N ASP A 100 11.56 3.06 -6.71
CA ASP A 100 11.93 2.00 -7.64
C ASP A 100 13.41 1.68 -7.48
N GLY A 101 13.74 0.80 -6.54
CA GLY A 101 15.11 0.45 -6.15
C GLY A 101 15.45 -1.03 -6.33
N SER A 102 14.66 -1.78 -7.10
CA SER A 102 14.84 -3.23 -7.29
C SER A 102 14.92 -4.01 -5.97
N LEU A 103 14.19 -3.58 -4.94
CA LEU A 103 14.20 -4.19 -3.61
C LEU A 103 13.53 -5.57 -3.64
N ALA A 104 14.14 -6.52 -2.97
CA ALA A 104 13.66 -7.91 -2.90
C ALA A 104 13.91 -8.57 -1.54
N LEU A 105 14.45 -7.84 -0.56
CA LEU A 105 14.80 -8.40 0.74
C LEU A 105 13.57 -8.68 1.60
N GLY A 106 12.55 -7.82 1.55
CA GLY A 106 11.42 -7.84 2.49
C GLY A 106 11.81 -7.29 3.86
N GLU A 107 11.23 -7.85 4.91
CA GLU A 107 11.54 -7.54 6.32
C GLU A 107 11.35 -6.06 6.70
N GLY A 108 10.44 -5.36 6.03
CA GLY A 108 10.17 -3.95 6.31
C GLY A 108 11.17 -2.97 5.72
N THR A 109 12.16 -3.44 4.94
CA THR A 109 13.23 -2.58 4.40
C THR A 109 12.69 -1.41 3.59
N GLY A 110 11.72 -1.66 2.71
CA GLY A 110 11.11 -0.61 1.88
C GLY A 110 10.36 0.42 2.72
N ALA A 111 9.63 -0.04 3.73
CA ALA A 111 8.91 0.85 4.65
C ALA A 111 9.87 1.72 5.46
N VAL A 112 10.98 1.15 5.96
CA VAL A 112 12.00 1.92 6.71
C VAL A 112 12.64 2.99 5.84
N LEU A 113 12.98 2.68 4.57
CA LEU A 113 13.50 3.68 3.63
C LEU A 113 12.49 4.80 3.36
N MET A 114 11.20 4.47 3.30
CA MET A 114 10.14 5.45 3.10
C MET A 114 10.05 6.44 4.27
N PHE A 115 10.29 6.04 5.50
CA PHE A 115 10.29 6.97 6.64
C PHE A 115 11.32 8.09 6.50
N GLY A 116 12.52 7.79 5.99
CA GLY A 116 13.53 8.83 5.72
C GLY A 116 13.07 9.86 4.68
N LEU A 117 12.30 9.41 3.67
CA LEU A 117 11.70 10.32 2.69
C LEU A 117 10.57 11.15 3.32
N LEU A 118 9.73 10.54 4.16
CA LEU A 118 8.64 11.24 4.86
C LEU A 118 9.20 12.29 5.83
N ASP A 119 10.28 12.01 6.55
CA ASP A 119 10.95 12.98 7.41
C ASP A 119 11.47 14.18 6.61
N THR A 120 12.05 13.92 5.42
CA THR A 120 12.50 14.98 4.51
C THR A 120 11.32 15.85 4.04
N VAL A 121 10.23 15.24 3.61
CA VAL A 121 9.01 15.95 3.20
C VAL A 121 8.45 16.77 4.35
N HIS A 122 8.39 16.21 5.55
CA HIS A 122 7.92 16.90 6.75
C HIS A 122 8.79 18.13 7.08
N ALA A 123 10.11 18.00 6.98
CA ALA A 123 11.04 19.11 7.20
C ALA A 123 10.83 20.24 6.18
N VAL A 124 10.61 19.91 4.89
CA VAL A 124 10.31 20.91 3.85
C VAL A 124 8.99 21.62 4.14
N TYR A 125 7.94 20.88 4.48
CA TYR A 125 6.64 21.47 4.83
C TYR A 125 6.71 22.32 6.11
N GLY A 126 7.51 21.91 7.08
CA GLY A 126 7.70 22.63 8.35
C GLY A 126 8.36 24.00 8.18
N ASN A 127 9.27 24.12 7.23
CA ASN A 127 9.99 25.38 6.99
C ASN A 127 9.18 26.48 6.32
N ARG A 128 8.05 26.15 5.69
CA ARG A 128 7.04 27.07 5.11
C ARG A 128 7.59 28.30 4.39
N THR A 129 8.78 28.21 3.79
CA THR A 129 9.29 29.29 2.94
C THR A 129 8.46 29.35 1.67
N THR A 130 7.73 30.44 1.47
CA THR A 130 6.88 30.66 0.29
C THR A 130 7.62 31.45 -0.78
N PHE A 131 7.10 31.43 -2.02
CA PHE A 131 7.64 32.25 -3.10
C PHE A 131 7.68 33.74 -2.75
N SER A 132 6.67 34.22 -1.99
CA SER A 132 6.61 35.61 -1.53
C SER A 132 7.73 35.93 -0.52
N ASP A 133 8.11 34.99 0.35
CA ASP A 133 9.17 35.18 1.33
C ASP A 133 10.55 35.37 0.68
N ILE A 134 10.76 34.68 -0.44
CA ILE A 134 12.00 34.77 -1.23
C ILE A 134 11.91 35.76 -2.40
N ARG A 135 10.81 36.51 -2.51
CA ARG A 135 10.56 37.49 -3.56
C ARG A 135 10.68 36.93 -5.00
N VAL A 136 10.24 35.71 -5.20
CA VAL A 136 10.18 35.04 -6.50
C VAL A 136 8.72 34.93 -6.93
N GLU A 137 8.42 35.15 -8.21
CA GLU A 137 7.08 34.94 -8.74
C GLU A 137 6.65 33.47 -8.61
N ALA A 138 5.38 33.27 -8.27
CA ALA A 138 4.82 31.92 -8.18
C ALA A 138 4.87 31.22 -9.54
N TYR A 139 5.22 29.93 -9.52
CA TYR A 139 5.26 29.10 -10.71
C TYR A 139 3.87 29.03 -11.38
N LYS A 140 3.82 29.33 -12.67
CA LYS A 140 2.62 29.14 -13.50
C LYS A 140 2.71 27.78 -14.20
N ARG A 141 1.68 26.96 -14.07
CA ARG A 141 1.63 25.68 -14.78
C ARG A 141 1.49 25.92 -16.29
N PHE A 142 2.11 25.06 -17.11
CA PHE A 142 1.98 25.14 -18.58
C PHE A 142 0.53 24.97 -19.06
N THR A 143 -0.35 24.41 -18.23
CA THR A 143 -1.79 24.27 -18.53
C THR A 143 -2.61 25.52 -18.28
N ASP A 144 -2.03 26.57 -17.70
CA ASP A 144 -2.71 27.82 -17.34
C ASP A 144 -2.42 28.94 -18.37
N VAL A 145 -1.87 28.58 -19.54
CA VAL A 145 -1.56 29.48 -20.67
C VAL A 145 -2.50 29.21 -21.83
#